data_12284b6a1ecdba416398de6bda6ff2c7
#
_entry.id   12284b6a1ecdba416398de6bda6ff2c7
#
_cell.length_a   1.000
_cell.length_b   1.000
_cell.length_c   1.000
_cell.angle_alpha   90.00
_cell.angle_beta   90.00
_cell.angle_gamma   90.00
#
_symmetry.space_group_name_H-M   'P 1'
#
loop_
_entity.id
_entity.type
_entity.pdbx_description
1 polymer ?
#
loop_
_entity_poly.entity_id
_entity_poly.type
_entity_poly.pdbx_seq_one_letter_code
_entity_poly.pdbx_strand_id
1 'polypeptide(L)'
;MRILWLGHNLAYPPKGGPLQRNYNLLREAAKEHEVHALLFDQPASRPKGVTPQDCVEALSKFCASVDWVPLSTDSFRVARYWRAIAGLVTGMPYEFRWLRSKEMVVRLQRLVSRVQFDVVHADTLGLSPYVPLIPHAGTVLNHHDIESALVRRRASHERNFIWREFWLQES
;
A
#
# COMPACT_ATOMS: atom_id res chain seq x y z
N MET A 1 3.03 20.45 -9.90
CA MET A 1 1.77 19.84 -9.42
C MET A 1 1.95 19.39 -7.98
N ARG A 2 0.84 19.34 -7.22
CA ARG A 2 0.83 18.72 -5.90
C ARG A 2 0.33 17.28 -6.02
N ILE A 3 1.19 16.34 -5.63
CA ILE A 3 0.94 14.89 -5.76
C ILE A 3 0.77 14.30 -4.38
N LEU A 4 -0.36 13.60 -4.17
CA LEU A 4 -0.52 12.72 -3.04
C LEU A 4 -0.06 11.32 -3.41
N TRP A 5 0.96 10.82 -2.72
CA TRP A 5 1.46 9.47 -2.89
C TRP A 5 0.94 8.56 -1.79
N LEU A 6 0.07 7.63 -2.15
CA LEU A 6 -0.40 6.58 -1.26
C LEU A 6 0.45 5.33 -1.46
N GLY A 7 1.12 4.87 -0.42
CA GLY A 7 2.01 3.70 -0.49
C GLY A 7 1.65 2.62 0.53
N HIS A 8 1.78 1.38 0.10
CA HIS A 8 1.51 0.23 0.96
C HIS A 8 2.68 -0.14 1.89
N ASN A 9 3.83 0.54 1.74
CA ASN A 9 5.00 0.38 2.61
C ASN A 9 5.81 1.67 2.72
N LEU A 10 6.67 1.74 3.74
CA LEU A 10 7.70 2.77 3.88
C LEU A 10 8.85 2.44 2.92
N ALA A 11 9.07 3.29 1.90
CA ALA A 11 9.95 3.01 0.79
C ALA A 11 11.47 3.12 1.10
N TYR A 12 11.87 3.11 2.37
CA TYR A 12 13.26 3.23 2.80
C TYR A 12 13.63 2.15 3.82
N PRO A 13 14.86 1.62 3.80
CA PRO A 13 15.88 1.76 2.75
C PRO A 13 15.47 1.06 1.45
N PRO A 14 15.97 1.54 0.28
CA PRO A 14 15.61 1.00 -1.03
C PRO A 14 16.31 -0.36 -1.28
N LYS A 15 15.91 -1.37 -0.53
CA LYS A 15 16.41 -2.75 -0.64
C LYS A 15 15.31 -3.68 -1.13
N GLY A 16 15.60 -4.43 -2.19
CA GLY A 16 14.62 -5.30 -2.85
C GLY A 16 13.74 -4.55 -3.85
N GLY A 17 13.08 -5.28 -4.75
CA GLY A 17 12.40 -4.72 -5.91
C GLY A 17 11.36 -3.65 -5.59
N PRO A 18 10.30 -3.95 -4.79
CA PRO A 18 9.23 -3.00 -4.53
C PRO A 18 9.70 -1.73 -3.80
N LEU A 19 10.52 -1.88 -2.73
CA LEU A 19 11.00 -0.72 -1.96
C LEU A 19 11.92 0.16 -2.79
N GLN A 20 12.81 -0.44 -3.59
CA GLN A 20 13.73 0.28 -4.46
C GLN A 20 12.97 1.05 -5.56
N ARG A 21 11.96 0.41 -6.16
CA ARG A 21 11.12 1.05 -7.18
C ARG A 21 10.39 2.25 -6.58
N ASN A 22 9.69 2.07 -5.48
CA ASN A 22 8.90 3.12 -4.84
C ASN A 22 9.75 4.30 -4.37
N TYR A 23 10.89 4.02 -3.74
CA TYR A 23 11.83 5.05 -3.34
C TYR A 23 12.32 5.90 -4.52
N ASN A 24 12.73 5.25 -5.61
CA ASN A 24 13.23 5.95 -6.77
C ASN A 24 12.11 6.73 -7.49
N LEU A 25 10.91 6.17 -7.63
CA LEU A 25 9.79 6.89 -8.25
C LEU A 25 9.39 8.11 -7.43
N LEU A 26 9.28 7.97 -6.08
CA LEU A 26 9.03 9.10 -5.18
C LEU A 26 10.10 10.20 -5.34
N ARG A 27 11.37 9.80 -5.32
CA ARG A 27 12.47 10.73 -5.43
C ARG A 27 12.48 11.45 -6.78
N GLU A 28 12.24 10.74 -7.88
CA GLU A 28 12.20 11.36 -9.21
C GLU A 28 10.99 12.29 -9.36
N ALA A 29 9.81 11.87 -8.88
CA ALA A 29 8.61 12.72 -8.89
C ALA A 29 8.82 14.01 -8.07
N ALA A 30 9.52 13.92 -6.94
CA ALA A 30 9.77 15.05 -6.06
C ALA A 30 10.77 16.08 -6.61
N LYS A 31 11.49 15.77 -7.69
CA LYS A 31 12.34 16.76 -8.38
C LYS A 31 11.54 17.84 -9.11
N GLU A 32 10.38 17.47 -9.63
CA GLU A 32 9.56 18.33 -10.49
C GLU A 32 8.23 18.71 -9.83
N HIS A 33 7.86 18.05 -8.74
CA HIS A 33 6.53 18.16 -8.14
C HIS A 33 6.61 18.25 -6.61
N GLU A 34 5.61 18.87 -6.01
CA GLU A 34 5.41 18.87 -4.57
C GLU A 34 4.73 17.56 -4.17
N VAL A 35 5.49 16.65 -3.55
CA VAL A 35 5.00 15.30 -3.22
C VAL A 35 4.73 15.19 -1.72
N HIS A 36 3.51 14.79 -1.39
CA HIS A 36 3.08 14.46 -0.03
C HIS A 36 2.87 12.94 0.05
N ALA A 37 3.63 12.27 0.89
CA ALA A 37 3.57 10.82 1.04
C ALA A 37 2.75 10.41 2.27
N LEU A 38 1.74 9.57 2.07
CA LEU A 38 0.99 8.92 3.14
C LEU A 38 1.11 7.40 2.96
N LEU A 39 1.84 6.77 3.86
CA LEU A 39 2.36 5.41 3.67
C LEU A 39 1.89 4.48 4.78
N PHE A 40 1.74 3.20 4.46
CA PHE A 40 1.62 2.18 5.50
C PHE A 40 3.01 1.76 6.00
N ASP A 41 3.13 1.54 7.30
CA ASP A 41 4.26 0.83 7.87
C ASP A 41 3.94 -0.65 8.00
N GLN A 42 4.72 -1.46 7.32
CA GLN A 42 4.67 -2.90 7.41
C GLN A 42 5.92 -3.42 8.12
N PRO A 43 5.87 -3.68 9.43
CA PRO A 43 7.06 -4.12 10.17
C PRO A 43 7.72 -5.38 9.60
N ALA A 44 6.93 -6.28 8.99
CA ALA A 44 7.45 -7.52 8.40
C ALA A 44 8.28 -7.30 7.12
N SER A 45 8.04 -6.21 6.38
CA SER A 45 8.78 -5.87 5.15
C SER A 45 9.93 -4.89 5.42
N ARG A 46 9.95 -4.28 6.60
CA ARG A 46 11.01 -3.33 6.98
C ARG A 46 12.29 -4.07 7.38
N PRO A 47 13.45 -3.66 6.89
CA PRO A 47 14.72 -4.25 7.26
C PRO A 47 14.99 -4.16 8.78
N LYS A 48 15.66 -5.19 9.32
CA LYS A 48 16.01 -5.21 10.77
C LYS A 48 16.84 -3.99 11.14
N GLY A 49 16.53 -3.38 12.28
CA GLY A 49 17.25 -2.23 12.83
C GLY A 49 16.83 -0.87 12.22
N VAL A 50 15.90 -0.86 11.28
CA VAL A 50 15.33 0.37 10.71
C VAL A 50 14.02 0.68 11.42
N THR A 51 13.85 1.91 11.88
CA THR A 51 12.61 2.38 12.49
C THR A 51 11.72 3.10 11.46
N PRO A 52 10.40 3.26 11.70
CA PRO A 52 9.57 4.12 10.85
C PRO A 52 10.09 5.55 10.77
N GLN A 53 10.67 6.05 11.86
CA GLN A 53 11.22 7.39 11.94
C GLN A 53 12.41 7.57 11.00
N ASP A 54 13.32 6.59 10.91
CA ASP A 54 14.44 6.62 9.95
C ASP A 54 13.93 6.72 8.50
N CYS A 55 12.81 6.02 8.21
CA CYS A 55 12.17 6.09 6.89
C CYS A 55 11.59 7.48 6.61
N VAL A 56 10.89 8.07 7.60
CA VAL A 56 10.32 9.42 7.49
C VAL A 56 11.43 10.44 7.27
N GLU A 57 12.50 10.41 8.05
CA GLU A 57 13.65 11.32 7.90
C GLU A 57 14.30 11.21 6.53
N ALA A 58 14.45 9.99 6.02
CA ALA A 58 15.05 9.78 4.70
C ALA A 58 14.17 10.32 3.55
N LEU A 59 12.85 10.10 3.62
CA LEU A 59 11.91 10.55 2.61
C LEU A 59 11.63 12.06 2.69
N SER A 60 11.64 12.64 3.89
CA SER A 60 11.46 14.08 4.11
C SER A 60 12.59 14.95 3.51
N LYS A 61 13.69 14.33 3.08
CA LYS A 61 14.76 15.06 2.36
C LYS A 61 14.33 15.55 0.98
N PHE A 62 13.26 14.97 0.42
CA PHE A 62 12.77 15.35 -0.91
C PHE A 62 11.23 15.44 -0.99
N CYS A 63 10.46 14.81 -0.10
CA CYS A 63 9.02 14.99 -0.04
C CYS A 63 8.64 16.22 0.80
N ALA A 64 7.60 16.93 0.39
CA ALA A 64 7.05 18.08 1.11
C ALA A 64 6.46 17.69 2.48
N SER A 65 5.86 16.51 2.57
CA SER A 65 5.47 15.89 3.84
C SER A 65 5.50 14.36 3.73
N VAL A 66 5.77 13.72 4.85
CA VAL A 66 5.72 12.26 4.98
C VAL A 66 4.96 11.92 6.25
N ASP A 67 3.89 11.15 6.11
CA ASP A 67 3.14 10.60 7.22
C ASP A 67 2.94 9.10 7.03
N TRP A 68 2.71 8.35 8.10
CA TRP A 68 2.57 6.93 8.02
C TRP A 68 1.54 6.38 9.01
N VAL A 69 0.97 5.23 8.66
CA VAL A 69 -0.02 4.51 9.45
C VAL A 69 0.49 3.10 9.72
N PRO A 70 0.49 2.64 10.96
CA PRO A 70 0.87 1.26 11.25
C PRO A 70 -0.14 0.32 10.63
N LEU A 71 0.34 -0.59 9.81
CA LEU A 71 -0.47 -1.71 9.35
C LEU A 71 -0.41 -2.79 10.43
N SER A 72 -1.56 -3.08 11.06
CA SER A 72 -1.62 -4.16 12.04
C SER A 72 -1.30 -5.48 11.32
N THR A 73 -0.06 -5.94 11.50
CA THR A 73 0.36 -7.24 11.03
C THR A 73 -0.43 -8.30 11.77
N ASP A 74 -1.02 -9.23 11.02
CA ASP A 74 -1.56 -10.45 11.57
C ASP A 74 -0.43 -11.28 12.18
N SER A 75 -0.01 -10.92 13.38
CA SER A 75 0.95 -11.69 14.17
C SER A 75 0.42 -13.09 14.50
N PHE A 76 -0.89 -13.30 14.34
CA PHE A 76 -1.53 -14.57 14.63
C PHE A 76 -1.89 -15.31 13.33
N ARG A 77 -1.28 -16.49 13.15
CA ARG A 77 -1.61 -17.42 12.04
C ARG A 77 -3.13 -17.68 11.95
N VAL A 78 -3.82 -17.72 13.07
CA VAL A 78 -5.27 -17.92 13.18
C VAL A 78 -6.06 -16.77 12.54
N ALA A 79 -5.68 -15.52 12.76
CA ALA A 79 -6.36 -14.37 12.17
C ALA A 79 -6.28 -14.37 10.64
N ARG A 80 -5.19 -14.87 10.07
CA ARG A 80 -5.03 -15.05 8.63
C ARG A 80 -6.02 -16.06 8.04
N TYR A 81 -6.26 -17.17 8.74
CA TYR A 81 -7.28 -18.16 8.32
C TYR A 81 -8.69 -17.58 8.34
N TRP A 82 -9.06 -16.88 9.42
CA TRP A 82 -10.36 -16.24 9.52
C TRP A 82 -10.58 -15.17 8.45
N ARG A 83 -9.56 -14.42 8.07
CA ARG A 83 -9.64 -13.45 6.97
C ARG A 83 -9.76 -14.14 5.61
N ALA A 84 -9.10 -15.25 5.39
CA ALA A 84 -9.26 -16.05 4.18
C ALA A 84 -10.70 -16.59 4.08
N ILE A 85 -11.24 -17.17 5.16
CA ILE A 85 -12.63 -17.64 5.20
C ILE A 85 -13.62 -16.50 4.98
N ALA A 86 -13.43 -15.36 5.65
CA ALA A 86 -14.26 -14.18 5.44
C ALA A 86 -14.19 -13.66 3.99
N GLY A 87 -13.06 -13.88 3.30
CA GLY A 87 -12.90 -13.61 1.88
C GLY A 87 -13.81 -14.43 1.01
N LEU A 88 -13.83 -15.74 1.26
CA LEU A 88 -14.67 -16.69 0.54
C LEU A 88 -16.17 -16.32 0.65
N VAL A 89 -16.58 -15.76 1.79
CA VAL A 89 -17.98 -15.36 2.02
C VAL A 89 -18.31 -14.00 1.41
N THR A 90 -17.40 -13.05 1.45
CA THR A 90 -17.66 -11.66 1.03
C THR A 90 -17.33 -11.33 -0.41
N GLY A 91 -16.59 -12.22 -1.10
CA GLY A 91 -16.11 -11.98 -2.48
C GLY A 91 -15.15 -10.79 -2.62
N MET A 92 -14.72 -10.19 -1.51
CA MET A 92 -13.81 -9.03 -1.54
C MET A 92 -12.37 -9.52 -1.52
N PRO A 93 -11.51 -9.13 -2.50
CA PRO A 93 -10.11 -9.51 -2.56
C PRO A 93 -9.36 -9.23 -1.25
N TYR A 94 -8.45 -10.13 -0.89
CA TYR A 94 -7.67 -10.08 0.36
C TYR A 94 -6.92 -8.74 0.52
N GLU A 95 -6.34 -8.23 -0.56
CA GLU A 95 -5.55 -7.01 -0.56
C GLU A 95 -6.36 -5.78 -0.11
N PHE A 96 -7.61 -5.65 -0.58
CA PHE A 96 -8.49 -4.55 -0.17
C PHE A 96 -8.84 -4.62 1.32
N ARG A 97 -8.95 -5.81 1.89
CA ARG A 97 -9.23 -5.99 3.32
C ARG A 97 -7.98 -5.76 4.16
N TRP A 98 -6.84 -6.22 3.66
CA TRP A 98 -5.56 -6.12 4.35
C TRP A 98 -5.12 -4.67 4.51
N LEU A 99 -5.28 -3.83 3.47
CA LEU A 99 -4.93 -2.42 3.49
C LEU A 99 -6.05 -1.51 4.03
N ARG A 100 -7.18 -2.07 4.50
CA ARG A 100 -8.26 -1.25 5.06
C ARG A 100 -7.91 -0.77 6.47
N SER A 101 -7.83 0.55 6.64
CA SER A 101 -7.49 1.20 7.91
C SER A 101 -8.35 2.45 8.13
N LYS A 102 -9.01 2.51 9.29
CA LYS A 102 -9.72 3.73 9.72
C LYS A 102 -8.75 4.89 9.96
N GLU A 103 -7.57 4.60 10.49
CA GLU A 103 -6.55 5.60 10.73
C GLU A 103 -6.04 6.22 9.42
N MET A 104 -5.86 5.41 8.37
CA MET A 104 -5.52 5.89 7.03
C MET A 104 -6.58 6.87 6.53
N VAL A 105 -7.87 6.54 6.66
CA VAL A 105 -8.97 7.44 6.26
C VAL A 105 -8.90 8.77 7.01
N VAL A 106 -8.72 8.74 8.34
CA VAL A 106 -8.66 9.95 9.16
C VAL A 106 -7.47 10.83 8.78
N ARG A 107 -6.29 10.23 8.59
CA ARG A 107 -5.09 10.98 8.18
C ARG A 107 -5.23 11.54 6.77
N LEU A 108 -5.76 10.75 5.86
CA LEU A 108 -6.05 11.18 4.49
C LEU A 108 -7.02 12.38 4.48
N GLN A 109 -8.16 12.30 5.18
CA GLN A 109 -9.12 13.39 5.28
C GLN A 109 -8.51 14.65 5.87
N ARG A 110 -7.67 14.51 6.90
CA ARG A 110 -6.94 15.65 7.49
C ARG A 110 -5.95 16.26 6.50
N LEU A 111 -5.32 15.45 5.67
CA LEU A 111 -4.37 15.94 4.67
C LEU A 111 -5.09 16.66 3.53
N VAL A 112 -6.16 16.08 2.96
CA VAL A 112 -6.94 16.71 1.87
C VAL A 112 -7.72 17.93 2.30
N SER A 113 -8.03 18.08 3.60
CA SER A 113 -8.64 19.31 4.13
C SER A 113 -7.66 20.50 4.17
N ARG A 114 -6.35 20.25 4.09
CA ARG A 114 -5.30 21.26 4.18
C ARG A 114 -4.62 21.53 2.84
N VAL A 115 -4.55 20.51 1.99
CA VAL A 115 -3.84 20.55 0.71
C VAL A 115 -4.77 20.06 -0.38
N GLN A 116 -4.94 20.86 -1.43
CA GLN A 116 -5.62 20.43 -2.66
C GLN A 116 -4.60 19.76 -3.55
N PHE A 117 -4.87 18.53 -3.94
CA PHE A 117 -4.00 17.72 -4.79
C PHE A 117 -4.46 17.76 -6.24
N ASP A 118 -3.48 17.83 -7.15
CA ASP A 118 -3.71 17.73 -8.59
C ASP A 118 -3.78 16.26 -9.03
N VAL A 119 -2.98 15.40 -8.36
CA VAL A 119 -2.85 13.97 -8.67
C VAL A 119 -2.77 13.15 -7.40
N VAL A 120 -3.47 12.02 -7.38
CA VAL A 120 -3.24 10.94 -6.43
C VAL A 120 -2.56 9.76 -7.13
N HIS A 121 -1.43 9.33 -6.61
CA HIS A 121 -0.71 8.14 -7.03
C HIS A 121 -0.95 7.02 -6.01
N ALA A 122 -1.66 5.98 -6.40
CA ALA A 122 -1.86 4.77 -5.60
C ALA A 122 -0.86 3.70 -6.03
N ASP A 123 0.00 3.28 -5.11
CA ASP A 123 1.13 2.39 -5.36
C ASP A 123 0.72 0.91 -5.57
N THR A 124 -0.50 0.55 -5.23
CA THR A 124 -1.07 -0.77 -5.48
C THR A 124 -2.59 -0.69 -5.57
N LEU A 125 -3.19 -1.71 -6.19
CA LEU A 125 -4.65 -1.81 -6.34
C LEU A 125 -5.38 -1.76 -5.00
N GLY A 126 -4.83 -2.36 -3.96
CA GLY A 126 -5.41 -2.38 -2.61
C GLY A 126 -5.60 -0.99 -1.98
N LEU A 127 -4.95 0.04 -2.52
CA LEU A 127 -5.12 1.44 -2.10
C LEU A 127 -6.22 2.18 -2.87
N SER A 128 -6.75 1.61 -3.95
CA SER A 128 -7.79 2.25 -4.76
C SER A 128 -9.06 2.65 -3.98
N PRO A 129 -9.48 1.96 -2.89
CA PRO A 129 -10.62 2.41 -2.09
C PRO A 129 -10.45 3.77 -1.39
N TYR A 130 -9.21 4.26 -1.29
CA TYR A 130 -8.94 5.60 -0.73
C TYR A 130 -9.04 6.72 -1.76
N VAL A 131 -8.91 6.40 -3.05
CA VAL A 131 -8.92 7.39 -4.15
C VAL A 131 -10.20 8.25 -4.18
N PRO A 132 -11.41 7.71 -4.00
CA PRO A 132 -12.64 8.51 -3.97
C PRO A 132 -12.72 9.54 -2.85
N LEU A 133 -11.84 9.43 -1.83
CA LEU A 133 -11.77 10.40 -0.72
C LEU A 133 -10.96 11.65 -1.08
N ILE A 134 -10.35 11.69 -2.28
CA ILE A 134 -9.51 12.78 -2.76
C ILE A 134 -10.23 13.46 -3.92
N PRO A 135 -11.01 14.52 -3.66
CA PRO A 135 -11.82 15.14 -4.70
C PRO A 135 -10.95 15.86 -5.74
N HIS A 136 -11.40 15.82 -6.98
CA HIS A 136 -10.85 16.59 -8.10
C HIS A 136 -9.40 16.25 -8.53
N ALA A 137 -8.77 15.24 -7.94
CA ALA A 137 -7.43 14.82 -8.32
C ALA A 137 -7.46 13.82 -9.49
N GLY A 138 -6.53 13.98 -10.43
CA GLY A 138 -6.25 12.94 -11.41
C GLY A 138 -5.71 11.69 -10.70
N THR A 139 -6.01 10.49 -11.22
CA THR A 139 -5.62 9.23 -10.58
C THR A 139 -4.56 8.51 -11.38
N VAL A 140 -3.48 8.13 -10.72
CA VAL A 140 -2.46 7.20 -11.23
C VAL A 140 -2.47 5.95 -10.35
N LEU A 141 -2.74 4.80 -10.96
CA LEU A 141 -2.66 3.52 -10.28
C LEU A 141 -1.43 2.77 -10.79
N ASN A 142 -0.54 2.44 -9.87
CA ASN A 142 0.65 1.66 -10.17
C ASN A 142 0.42 0.19 -9.81
N HIS A 143 0.78 -0.70 -10.72
CA HIS A 143 0.78 -2.14 -10.48
C HIS A 143 2.21 -2.66 -10.50
N HIS A 144 2.59 -3.40 -9.47
CA HIS A 144 3.91 -4.05 -9.40
C HIS A 144 3.95 -5.32 -10.26
N ASP A 145 2.86 -6.09 -10.25
CA ASP A 145 2.68 -7.34 -10.97
C ASP A 145 1.25 -7.43 -11.53
N ILE A 146 1.04 -8.34 -12.47
CA ILE A 146 -0.31 -8.79 -12.84
C ILE A 146 -0.76 -9.76 -11.75
N GLU A 147 -1.38 -9.22 -10.70
CA GLU A 147 -1.73 -9.98 -9.49
C GLU A 147 -2.58 -11.21 -9.77
N SER A 148 -3.56 -11.09 -10.66
CA SER A 148 -4.38 -12.22 -11.09
C SER A 148 -3.54 -13.35 -11.68
N ALA A 149 -2.50 -13.06 -12.48
CA ALA A 149 -1.61 -14.07 -13.01
C ALA A 149 -0.73 -14.71 -11.93
N LEU A 150 -0.25 -13.88 -10.98
CA LEU A 150 0.54 -14.36 -9.84
C LEU A 150 -0.28 -15.30 -8.95
N VAL A 151 -1.51 -14.92 -8.66
CA VAL A 151 -2.43 -15.68 -7.80
C VAL A 151 -2.84 -16.99 -8.47
N ARG A 152 -3.15 -16.98 -9.78
CA ARG A 152 -3.40 -18.21 -10.56
C ARG A 152 -2.21 -19.16 -10.54
N ARG A 153 -0.99 -18.65 -10.68
CA ARG A 153 0.24 -19.46 -10.59
C ARG A 153 0.40 -20.06 -9.20
N ARG A 154 0.08 -19.31 -8.13
CA ARG A 154 0.08 -19.85 -6.76
C ARG A 154 -0.95 -20.94 -6.59
N ALA A 155 -2.18 -20.75 -7.07
CA ALA A 155 -3.23 -21.76 -7.05
C ALA A 155 -2.82 -23.07 -7.76
N SER A 156 -2.15 -22.98 -8.91
CA SER A 156 -1.72 -24.17 -9.66
C SER A 156 -0.64 -25.00 -8.96
N HIS A 157 0.11 -24.42 -8.03
CA HIS A 157 1.15 -25.10 -7.25
C HIS A 157 0.72 -25.43 -5.81
N GLU A 158 -0.46 -24.94 -5.39
CA GLU A 158 -0.95 -25.16 -4.04
C GLU A 158 -1.54 -26.57 -3.89
N ARG A 159 -1.02 -27.33 -2.91
CA ARG A 159 -1.48 -28.69 -2.63
C ARG A 159 -2.67 -28.75 -1.68
N ASN A 160 -2.85 -27.73 -0.84
CA ASN A 160 -3.95 -27.65 0.08
C ASN A 160 -5.19 -27.13 -0.65
N PHE A 161 -6.26 -27.93 -0.69
CA PHE A 161 -7.50 -27.61 -1.40
C PHE A 161 -8.10 -26.26 -0.96
N ILE A 162 -8.15 -25.98 0.35
CA ILE A 162 -8.74 -24.72 0.89
C ILE A 162 -7.95 -23.50 0.41
N TRP A 163 -6.61 -23.59 0.44
CA TRP A 163 -5.75 -22.51 -0.05
C TRP A 163 -5.79 -22.38 -1.57
N ARG A 164 -5.94 -23.48 -2.29
CA ARG A 164 -6.09 -23.44 -3.74
C ARG A 164 -7.36 -22.71 -4.14
N GLU A 165 -8.51 -23.04 -3.53
CA GLU A 165 -9.79 -22.38 -3.79
C GLU A 165 -9.73 -20.90 -3.41
N PHE A 166 -9.09 -20.56 -2.27
CA PHE A 166 -8.85 -19.18 -1.89
C PHE A 166 -8.06 -18.42 -2.97
N TRP A 167 -6.96 -18.98 -3.48
CA TRP A 167 -6.18 -18.33 -4.54
C TRP A 167 -6.94 -18.22 -5.87
N LEU A 168 -7.78 -19.18 -6.21
CA LEU A 168 -8.62 -19.13 -7.41
C LEU A 168 -9.68 -18.01 -7.32
N GLN A 169 -10.22 -17.78 -6.14
CA GLN A 169 -11.18 -16.70 -5.91
C GLN A 169 -10.50 -15.30 -5.98
N GLU A 170 -9.25 -15.21 -5.55
CA GLU A 170 -8.48 -13.96 -5.60
C GLU A 170 -7.96 -13.64 -7.02
N SER A 171 -8.11 -14.53 -8.01
CA SER A 171 -7.63 -14.38 -9.38
C SER A 171 -8.66 -13.74 -10.30
#